data_036867414a4fcb25214e367589627a58
#
_entry.id   036867414a4fcb25214e367589627a58
#
_cell.length_a   1.000
_cell.length_b   1.000
_cell.length_c   1.000
_cell.angle_alpha   90.00
_cell.angle_beta   90.00
_cell.angle_gamma   90.00
#
_symmetry.space_group_name_H-M   'P 1'
#
loop_
_entity.id
_entity.type
_entity.pdbx_description
1 polymer ?
#
loop_
_entity_poly.entity_id
_entity_poly.type
_entity_poly.pdbx_seq_one_letter_code
_entity_poly.pdbx_strand_id
1 'polypeptide(L)'
;MNYANIKYCDIANGLGVRTSLFVSGCTHHCPGCFNREAWDFDYGMPFTEQTADTLLNSCIPDYIKGLTLLGGEPMEPENQRALLPFLVRFKEKFPKKDIWCYTGYTYETDLLAPDGRAHCEVTDKMLECVDILVDGEFIQDLYDISLKFRGSSNQRVLQIHQPGCPELFPV
;
A
#
# COMPACT_ATOMS: atom_id res chain seq x y z
N MET A 1 -5.78 -12.91 5.56
CA MET A 1 -4.54 -12.19 5.19
C MET A 1 -3.53 -12.27 6.32
N ASN A 2 -2.26 -12.46 6.01
CA ASN A 2 -1.16 -12.31 6.95
C ASN A 2 -0.37 -11.01 6.69
N TYR A 3 0.49 -10.63 7.63
CA TYR A 3 1.42 -9.53 7.46
C TYR A 3 2.82 -9.94 7.93
N ALA A 4 3.82 -9.45 7.21
CA ALA A 4 5.23 -9.74 7.47
C ALA A 4 5.79 -8.91 8.62
N ASN A 5 5.44 -7.61 8.69
CA ASN A 5 5.99 -6.69 9.68
C ASN A 5 5.13 -5.43 9.86
N ILE A 6 5.32 -4.76 10.98
CA ILE A 6 4.83 -3.40 11.24
C ILE A 6 6.03 -2.54 11.64
N LYS A 7 6.24 -1.43 10.94
CA LYS A 7 7.24 -0.43 11.29
C LYS A 7 6.56 0.80 11.89
N TYR A 8 6.91 1.10 13.12
CA TYR A 8 6.50 2.33 13.79
C TYR A 8 7.51 3.45 13.53
N CYS A 9 7.04 4.68 13.41
CA CYS A 9 7.88 5.86 13.15
C CYS A 9 8.77 5.70 11.91
N ASP A 10 8.21 5.13 10.86
CA ASP A 10 8.88 4.94 9.58
C ASP A 10 8.97 6.28 8.83
N ILE A 11 10.14 6.58 8.27
CA ILE A 11 10.44 7.80 7.49
C ILE A 11 10.83 7.48 6.04
N ALA A 12 10.90 6.19 5.68
CA ALA A 12 11.38 5.75 4.37
C ALA A 12 10.27 5.53 3.35
N ASN A 13 9.07 5.21 3.81
CA ASN A 13 7.97 4.74 2.95
C ASN A 13 6.83 5.78 2.86
N GLY A 14 7.16 6.98 2.41
CA GLY A 14 6.25 8.11 2.24
C GLY A 14 6.68 9.35 2.99
N LEU A 15 5.96 10.47 2.77
CA LEU A 15 6.31 11.75 3.40
C LEU A 15 5.98 11.77 4.90
N GLY A 16 6.91 12.30 5.68
CA GLY A 16 6.78 12.47 7.13
C GLY A 16 6.99 11.17 7.90
N VAL A 17 6.65 11.18 9.20
CA VAL A 17 6.74 10.01 10.07
C VAL A 17 5.43 9.22 9.97
N ARG A 18 5.53 7.92 9.73
CA ARG A 18 4.38 7.07 9.41
C ARG A 18 4.38 5.77 10.21
N THR A 19 3.24 5.11 10.28
CA THR A 19 3.17 3.69 10.60
C THR A 19 3.06 2.92 9.29
N SER A 20 3.93 1.94 9.07
CA SER A 20 3.96 1.14 7.84
C SER A 20 3.60 -0.31 8.14
N LEU A 21 2.60 -0.82 7.42
CA LEU A 21 2.16 -2.21 7.45
C LEU A 21 2.70 -2.94 6.22
N PHE A 22 3.54 -3.95 6.43
CA PHE A 22 4.07 -4.83 5.40
C PHE A 22 3.18 -6.08 5.33
N VAL A 23 2.30 -6.14 4.36
CA VAL A 23 1.42 -7.30 4.13
C VAL A 23 2.18 -8.50 3.56
N SER A 24 1.59 -9.69 3.64
CA SER A 24 2.07 -10.90 2.99
C SER A 24 1.14 -11.29 1.84
N GLY A 25 1.67 -12.06 0.88
CA GLY A 25 1.02 -12.41 -0.37
C GLY A 25 1.35 -11.45 -1.50
N CYS A 26 1.98 -11.97 -2.56
CA CYS A 26 2.29 -11.22 -3.77
C CYS A 26 2.50 -12.20 -4.95
N THR A 27 1.75 -12.00 -6.01
CA THR A 27 1.84 -12.84 -7.22
C THR A 27 2.77 -12.29 -8.30
N HIS A 28 3.35 -11.09 -8.11
CA HIS A 28 4.26 -10.49 -9.10
C HIS A 28 5.60 -11.22 -9.23
N HIS A 29 6.19 -11.65 -8.09
CA HIS A 29 7.48 -12.33 -8.05
C HIS A 29 8.60 -11.57 -8.78
N CYS A 30 8.67 -10.24 -8.64
CA CYS A 30 9.60 -9.38 -9.35
C CYS A 30 11.06 -9.82 -9.15
N PRO A 31 11.87 -9.95 -10.22
CA PRO A 31 13.31 -10.14 -10.10
C PRO A 31 13.96 -9.05 -9.24
N GLY A 32 14.82 -9.44 -8.29
CA GLY A 32 15.48 -8.47 -7.40
C GLY A 32 14.62 -7.92 -6.26
N CYS A 33 13.37 -8.43 -6.07
CA CYS A 33 12.54 -8.04 -4.95
C CYS A 33 13.30 -8.23 -3.62
N PHE A 34 13.32 -7.18 -2.78
CA PHE A 34 14.00 -7.22 -1.47
C PHE A 34 13.20 -7.97 -0.39
N ASN A 35 11.90 -8.26 -0.63
CA ASN A 35 11.00 -8.86 0.35
C ASN A 35 10.38 -10.17 -0.19
N ARG A 36 11.22 -11.09 -0.66
CA ARG A 36 10.77 -12.36 -1.28
C ARG A 36 9.98 -13.25 -0.34
N GLU A 37 10.26 -13.19 0.97
CA GLU A 37 9.54 -13.98 1.97
C GLU A 37 8.06 -13.60 2.01
N ALA A 38 7.75 -12.32 1.77
CA ALA A 38 6.37 -11.82 1.73
C ALA A 38 5.59 -12.16 0.44
N TRP A 39 6.17 -12.92 -0.51
CA TRP A 39 5.41 -13.48 -1.62
C TRP A 39 4.41 -14.55 -1.16
N ASP A 40 4.80 -15.31 -0.13
CA ASP A 40 3.93 -16.31 0.48
C ASP A 40 2.81 -15.64 1.27
N PHE A 41 1.56 -16.01 0.97
CA PHE A 41 0.38 -15.48 1.64
C PHE A 41 0.29 -15.90 3.12
N ASP A 42 0.92 -17.01 3.47
CA ASP A 42 0.94 -17.55 4.83
C ASP A 42 2.14 -17.04 5.66
N TYR A 43 3.03 -16.25 5.05
CA TYR A 43 4.20 -15.71 5.76
C TYR A 43 3.81 -14.71 6.85
N GLY A 44 4.52 -14.76 7.97
CA GLY A 44 4.41 -13.80 9.07
C GLY A 44 3.27 -14.11 10.05
N MET A 45 2.48 -13.12 10.41
CA MET A 45 1.45 -13.22 11.43
C MET A 45 0.06 -12.90 10.87
N PRO A 46 -1.03 -13.55 11.39
CA PRO A 46 -2.37 -13.24 10.94
C PRO A 46 -2.77 -11.80 11.30
N PHE A 47 -3.36 -11.10 10.32
CA PHE A 47 -3.95 -9.79 10.51
C PHE A 47 -5.30 -9.93 11.21
N THR A 48 -5.35 -9.50 12.46
CA THR A 48 -6.53 -9.63 13.33
C THR A 48 -7.11 -8.26 13.69
N GLU A 49 -8.30 -8.23 14.29
CA GLU A 49 -8.87 -7.00 14.85
C GLU A 49 -7.93 -6.35 15.89
N GLN A 50 -7.25 -7.15 16.69
CA GLN A 50 -6.26 -6.63 17.64
C GLN A 50 -5.07 -5.96 16.91
N THR A 51 -4.64 -6.52 15.78
CA THR A 51 -3.60 -5.92 14.93
C THR A 51 -4.08 -4.58 14.36
N ALA A 52 -5.32 -4.53 13.86
CA ALA A 52 -5.95 -3.31 13.36
C ALA A 52 -6.03 -2.23 14.46
N ASP A 53 -6.46 -2.58 15.66
CA ASP A 53 -6.52 -1.65 16.80
C ASP A 53 -5.12 -1.15 17.22
N THR A 54 -4.12 -2.01 17.17
CA THR A 54 -2.72 -1.64 17.45
C THR A 54 -2.21 -0.62 16.42
N LEU A 55 -2.50 -0.82 15.13
CA LEU A 55 -2.15 0.12 14.07
C LEU A 55 -2.88 1.46 14.23
N LEU A 56 -4.18 1.44 14.51
CA LEU A 56 -4.94 2.66 14.79
C LEU A 56 -4.34 3.43 15.98
N ASN A 57 -4.00 2.74 17.06
CA ASN A 57 -3.42 3.38 18.24
C ASN A 57 -2.03 3.96 17.96
N SER A 58 -1.22 3.31 17.12
CA SER A 58 0.09 3.82 16.73
C SER A 58 0.02 5.12 15.92
N CYS A 59 -1.12 5.38 15.28
CA CYS A 59 -1.36 6.58 14.49
C CYS A 59 -2.01 7.73 15.27
N ILE A 60 -2.28 7.59 16.57
CA ILE A 60 -2.86 8.65 17.40
C ILE A 60 -1.94 9.89 17.51
N PRO A 61 -0.60 9.75 17.75
CA PRO A 61 0.25 10.92 17.93
C PRO A 61 0.22 11.87 16.74
N ASP A 62 0.19 13.18 17.01
CA ASP A 62 0.08 14.21 15.97
C ASP A 62 1.26 14.25 15.00
N TYR A 63 2.45 13.81 15.43
CA TYR A 63 3.63 13.74 14.58
C TYR A 63 3.56 12.61 13.54
N ILE A 64 2.67 11.63 13.72
CA ILE A 64 2.43 10.59 12.73
C ILE A 64 1.55 11.16 11.62
N LYS A 65 2.09 11.25 10.42
CA LYS A 65 1.39 11.80 9.24
C LYS A 65 0.30 10.88 8.72
N GLY A 66 0.51 9.57 8.79
CA GLY A 66 -0.46 8.63 8.27
C GLY A 66 0.01 7.19 8.29
N LEU A 67 -0.67 6.39 7.50
CA LEU A 67 -0.44 4.96 7.31
C LEU A 67 0.23 4.72 5.96
N THR A 68 1.12 3.72 5.88
CA THR A 68 1.63 3.19 4.61
C THR A 68 1.36 1.69 4.52
N LEU A 69 0.83 1.26 3.39
CA LEU A 69 0.61 -0.14 3.02
C LEU A 69 1.64 -0.54 1.97
N LEU A 70 2.38 -1.60 2.24
CA LEU A 70 3.39 -2.16 1.35
C LEU A 70 3.73 -3.59 1.77
N GLY A 71 4.84 -4.14 1.28
CA GLY A 71 5.38 -5.44 1.74
C GLY A 71 5.31 -6.50 0.67
N GLY A 72 4.36 -7.41 0.71
CA GLY A 72 3.93 -8.24 -0.41
C GLY A 72 3.19 -7.37 -1.42
N GLU A 73 1.91 -7.60 -1.60
CA GLU A 73 1.08 -6.78 -2.51
C GLU A 73 -0.24 -6.42 -1.81
N PRO A 74 -0.41 -5.17 -1.33
CA PRO A 74 -1.65 -4.76 -0.69
C PRO A 74 -2.88 -4.84 -1.60
N MET A 75 -2.68 -4.71 -2.92
CA MET A 75 -3.76 -4.76 -3.90
C MET A 75 -4.06 -6.17 -4.44
N GLU A 76 -3.48 -7.24 -3.91
CA GLU A 76 -4.02 -8.59 -4.16
C GLU A 76 -5.48 -8.64 -3.70
N PRO A 77 -6.41 -9.23 -4.47
CA PRO A 77 -7.83 -9.25 -4.12
C PRO A 77 -8.13 -9.79 -2.72
N GLU A 78 -7.36 -10.77 -2.24
CA GLU A 78 -7.47 -11.29 -0.88
C GLU A 78 -7.07 -10.24 0.17
N ASN A 79 -5.99 -9.53 -0.07
CA ASN A 79 -5.49 -8.49 0.83
C ASN A 79 -6.41 -7.27 0.84
N GLN A 80 -6.94 -6.86 -0.32
CA GLN A 80 -7.92 -5.78 -0.41
C GLN A 80 -9.15 -6.05 0.48
N ARG A 81 -9.73 -7.25 0.39
CA ARG A 81 -10.90 -7.64 1.20
C ARG A 81 -10.62 -7.59 2.69
N ALA A 82 -9.42 -8.00 3.09
CA ALA A 82 -9.04 -8.00 4.50
C ALA A 82 -8.67 -6.60 5.03
N LEU A 83 -8.08 -5.75 4.18
CA LEU A 83 -7.65 -4.40 4.55
C LEU A 83 -8.80 -3.38 4.57
N LEU A 84 -9.77 -3.48 3.65
CA LEU A 84 -10.81 -2.45 3.49
C LEU A 84 -11.53 -2.08 4.80
N PRO A 85 -12.02 -3.02 5.64
CA PRO A 85 -12.68 -2.65 6.90
C PRO A 85 -11.79 -1.83 7.83
N PHE A 86 -10.50 -2.15 7.88
CA PHE A 86 -9.52 -1.41 8.67
C PHE A 86 -9.27 0.00 8.09
N LEU A 87 -9.15 0.14 6.77
CA LEU A 87 -8.91 1.43 6.11
C LEU A 87 -10.08 2.39 6.28
N VAL A 88 -11.31 1.90 6.19
CA VAL A 88 -12.53 2.69 6.47
C VAL A 88 -12.48 3.23 7.90
N ARG A 89 -12.22 2.36 8.90
CA ARG A 89 -12.07 2.78 10.30
C ARG A 89 -10.93 3.79 10.50
N PHE A 90 -9.83 3.63 9.75
CA PHE A 90 -8.72 4.58 9.79
C PHE A 90 -9.14 5.97 9.31
N LYS A 91 -9.81 6.06 8.14
CA LYS A 91 -10.29 7.34 7.58
C LYS A 91 -11.34 8.00 8.46
N GLU A 92 -12.24 7.24 9.05
CA GLU A 92 -13.23 7.75 10.03
C GLU A 92 -12.54 8.34 11.27
N LYS A 93 -11.56 7.64 11.82
CA LYS A 93 -10.85 8.06 13.03
C LYS A 93 -9.87 9.20 12.78
N PHE A 94 -9.24 9.22 11.60
CA PHE A 94 -8.17 10.15 11.25
C PHE A 94 -8.41 10.84 9.89
N PRO A 95 -9.45 11.67 9.73
CA PRO A 95 -9.81 12.25 8.43
C PRO A 95 -8.76 13.21 7.84
N LYS A 96 -7.76 13.62 8.64
CA LYS A 96 -6.66 14.50 8.20
C LYS A 96 -5.33 13.76 7.96
N LYS A 97 -5.27 12.46 8.22
CA LYS A 97 -4.07 11.65 8.00
C LYS A 97 -4.21 10.91 6.67
N ASP A 98 -3.11 10.87 5.93
CA ASP A 98 -3.10 10.24 4.62
C ASP A 98 -2.77 8.74 4.68
N ILE A 99 -3.19 8.02 3.64
CA ILE A 99 -2.85 6.62 3.40
C ILE A 99 -2.04 6.54 2.10
N TRP A 100 -0.81 6.02 2.21
CA TRP A 100 0.03 5.63 1.09
C TRP A 100 -0.13 4.13 0.84
N CYS A 101 -0.20 3.74 -0.43
CA CYS A 101 -0.25 2.34 -0.83
C CYS A 101 0.77 2.09 -1.95
N TYR A 102 1.60 1.07 -1.78
CA TYR A 102 2.52 0.60 -2.80
C TYR A 102 1.95 -0.62 -3.48
N THR A 103 1.99 -0.66 -4.80
CA THR A 103 1.50 -1.80 -5.58
C THR A 103 2.37 -2.03 -6.82
N GLY A 104 2.55 -3.28 -7.18
CA GLY A 104 3.12 -3.66 -8.46
C GLY A 104 2.12 -3.59 -9.61
N TYR A 105 0.85 -3.44 -9.34
CA TYR A 105 -0.20 -3.28 -10.35
C TYR A 105 -0.20 -1.88 -10.93
N THR A 106 -0.64 -1.76 -12.19
CA THR A 106 -0.85 -0.46 -12.86
C THR A 106 -2.26 0.04 -12.58
N TYR A 107 -2.37 1.29 -12.13
CA TYR A 107 -3.63 1.88 -11.69
C TYR A 107 -4.77 1.73 -12.69
N GLU A 108 -4.56 2.14 -13.95
CA GLU A 108 -5.61 2.18 -14.96
C GLU A 108 -6.00 0.78 -15.48
N THR A 109 -5.02 -0.08 -15.71
CA THR A 109 -5.22 -1.36 -16.42
C THR A 109 -5.47 -2.53 -15.49
N ASP A 110 -4.89 -2.51 -14.29
CA ASP A 110 -4.99 -3.65 -13.38
C ASP A 110 -5.99 -3.41 -12.24
N LEU A 111 -6.19 -2.14 -11.82
CA LEU A 111 -7.04 -1.79 -10.69
C LEU A 111 -8.39 -1.20 -11.11
N LEU A 112 -8.42 -0.24 -12.07
CA LEU A 112 -9.67 0.39 -12.49
C LEU A 112 -10.42 -0.36 -13.58
N ALA A 113 -9.71 -1.02 -14.50
CA ALA A 113 -10.36 -1.77 -15.56
C ALA A 113 -11.20 -2.91 -14.96
N PRO A 114 -12.48 -3.09 -15.37
CA PRO A 114 -13.34 -4.14 -14.80
C PRO A 114 -12.81 -5.57 -14.99
N ASP A 115 -11.97 -5.78 -16.01
CA ASP A 115 -11.26 -7.03 -16.29
C ASP A 115 -9.78 -6.98 -15.84
N GLY A 116 -9.41 -5.98 -15.05
CA GLY A 116 -8.06 -5.82 -14.52
C GLY A 116 -7.65 -6.96 -13.60
N ARG A 117 -6.37 -7.32 -13.62
CA ARG A 117 -5.83 -8.49 -12.90
C ARG A 117 -6.09 -8.47 -11.40
N ALA A 118 -6.15 -7.29 -10.80
CA ALA A 118 -6.36 -7.11 -9.37
C ALA A 118 -7.70 -6.44 -9.05
N HIS A 119 -8.53 -6.14 -10.06
CA HIS A 119 -9.85 -5.59 -9.82
C HIS A 119 -10.77 -6.62 -9.18
N CYS A 120 -11.42 -6.23 -8.10
CA CYS A 120 -12.43 -7.04 -7.41
C CYS A 120 -13.52 -6.12 -6.83
N GLU A 121 -14.53 -6.71 -6.22
CA GLU A 121 -15.73 -6.01 -5.72
C GLU A 121 -15.46 -4.92 -4.66
N VAL A 122 -14.27 -4.89 -4.08
CA VAL A 122 -13.88 -3.91 -3.05
C VAL A 122 -12.84 -2.89 -3.53
N THR A 123 -12.30 -3.05 -4.75
CA THR A 123 -11.18 -2.24 -5.25
C THR A 123 -11.50 -0.76 -5.26
N ASP A 124 -12.65 -0.36 -5.79
CA ASP A 124 -13.03 1.06 -5.85
C ASP A 124 -13.09 1.70 -4.46
N LYS A 125 -13.70 1.00 -3.50
CA LYS A 125 -13.79 1.48 -2.12
C LYS A 125 -12.42 1.53 -1.41
N MET A 126 -11.52 0.61 -1.74
CA MET A 126 -10.17 0.64 -1.21
C MET A 126 -9.39 1.83 -1.79
N LEU A 127 -9.52 2.10 -3.09
CA LEU A 127 -8.91 3.26 -3.74
C LEU A 127 -9.45 4.60 -3.20
N GLU A 128 -10.72 4.68 -2.83
CA GLU A 128 -11.30 5.86 -2.14
C GLU A 128 -10.63 6.15 -0.78
N CYS A 129 -10.07 5.13 -0.13
CA CYS A 129 -9.33 5.29 1.13
C CYS A 129 -7.87 5.72 0.91
N VAL A 130 -7.28 5.45 -0.25
CA VAL A 130 -5.88 5.71 -0.56
C VAL A 130 -5.71 7.15 -1.07
N ASP A 131 -4.82 7.91 -0.46
CA ASP A 131 -4.51 9.28 -0.89
C ASP A 131 -3.35 9.32 -1.88
N ILE A 132 -2.32 8.48 -1.66
CA ILE A 132 -1.15 8.37 -2.53
C ILE A 132 -0.94 6.89 -2.90
N LEU A 133 -0.88 6.63 -4.19
CA LEU A 133 -0.56 5.31 -4.75
C LEU A 133 0.81 5.35 -5.42
N VAL A 134 1.70 4.44 -5.02
CA VAL A 134 2.94 4.18 -5.76
C VAL A 134 2.68 2.92 -6.57
N ASP A 135 2.54 3.08 -7.89
CA ASP A 135 2.10 2.02 -8.79
C ASP A 135 3.18 1.57 -9.79
N GLY A 136 2.99 0.37 -10.30
CA GLY A 136 3.83 -0.24 -11.32
C GLY A 136 4.80 -1.28 -10.76
N GLU A 137 4.97 -2.35 -11.53
CA GLU A 137 5.86 -3.46 -11.17
C GLU A 137 7.32 -2.99 -11.05
N PHE A 138 8.02 -3.48 -10.01
CA PHE A 138 9.44 -3.21 -9.86
C PHE A 138 10.24 -3.92 -10.98
N ILE A 139 11.02 -3.14 -11.74
CA ILE A 139 11.87 -3.63 -12.81
C ILE A 139 13.35 -3.43 -12.40
N GLN A 140 14.08 -4.55 -12.20
CA GLN A 140 15.45 -4.53 -11.73
C GLN A 140 16.39 -3.69 -12.63
N ASP A 141 16.22 -3.77 -13.96
CA ASP A 141 17.05 -3.04 -14.91
C ASP A 141 16.81 -1.52 -14.90
N LEU A 142 15.70 -1.09 -14.30
CA LEU A 142 15.33 0.32 -14.13
C LEU A 142 15.51 0.81 -12.68
N TYR A 143 16.18 0.01 -11.85
CA TYR A 143 16.46 0.38 -10.46
C TYR A 143 17.34 1.64 -10.38
N ASP A 144 16.93 2.57 -9.53
CA ASP A 144 17.68 3.80 -9.28
C ASP A 144 17.44 4.25 -7.83
N ILE A 145 18.51 4.21 -7.03
CA ILE A 145 18.49 4.58 -5.61
C ILE A 145 18.22 6.08 -5.36
N SER A 146 18.37 6.92 -6.39
CA SER A 146 18.10 8.36 -6.28
C SER A 146 16.60 8.70 -6.33
N LEU A 147 15.76 7.74 -6.76
CA LEU A 147 14.32 7.91 -6.86
C LEU A 147 13.70 7.99 -5.46
N LYS A 148 12.86 8.99 -5.23
CA LYS A 148 12.14 9.10 -3.97
C LYS A 148 10.89 8.22 -3.98
N PHE A 149 10.72 7.42 -2.93
CA PHE A 149 9.54 6.57 -2.66
C PHE A 149 9.21 5.53 -3.71
N ARG A 150 10.14 5.16 -4.61
CA ARG A 150 9.98 4.14 -5.64
C ARG A 150 11.33 3.50 -5.93
N GLY A 151 11.31 2.24 -6.37
CA GLY A 151 12.53 1.46 -6.59
C GLY A 151 13.03 1.49 -8.03
N SER A 152 12.16 1.68 -9.02
CA SER A 152 12.51 1.70 -10.44
C SER A 152 11.82 2.85 -11.17
N SER A 153 12.46 3.36 -12.22
CA SER A 153 12.04 4.60 -12.91
C SER A 153 10.70 4.50 -13.64
N ASN A 154 10.23 3.30 -13.94
CA ASN A 154 8.90 3.07 -14.52
C ASN A 154 7.75 3.24 -13.52
N GLN A 155 8.03 3.15 -12.22
CA GLN A 155 6.99 3.33 -11.19
C GLN A 155 6.59 4.78 -11.08
N ARG A 156 5.32 5.03 -10.71
CA ARG A 156 4.76 6.37 -10.56
C ARG A 156 4.33 6.60 -9.11
N VAL A 157 4.37 7.85 -8.69
CA VAL A 157 3.75 8.29 -7.42
C VAL A 157 2.54 9.12 -7.80
N LEU A 158 1.35 8.62 -7.52
CA LEU A 158 0.07 9.19 -7.93
C LEU A 158 -0.67 9.71 -6.70
N GLN A 159 -1.16 10.95 -6.77
CA GLN A 159 -2.12 11.46 -5.81
C GLN A 159 -3.52 11.14 -6.31
N ILE A 160 -4.31 10.43 -5.50
CA ILE A 160 -5.67 10.00 -5.85
C ILE A 160 -6.65 10.86 -5.05
N HIS A 161 -7.26 11.86 -5.69
CA HIS A 161 -8.32 12.65 -5.08
C HIS A 161 -9.70 12.05 -5.31
N GLN A 162 -9.87 11.43 -6.49
CA GLN A 162 -11.07 10.70 -6.89
C GLN A 162 -10.63 9.52 -7.77
N PRO A 163 -11.22 8.33 -7.61
CA PRO A 163 -10.96 7.23 -8.51
C PRO A 163 -11.16 7.64 -9.98
N GLY A 164 -10.18 7.31 -10.84
CA GLY A 164 -10.19 7.65 -12.25
C GLY A 164 -9.54 8.98 -12.66
N CYS A 165 -9.14 9.83 -11.71
CA CYS A 165 -8.48 11.11 -11.98
C CYS A 165 -7.19 11.29 -11.17
N PRO A 166 -6.15 10.43 -11.35
CA PRO A 166 -4.91 10.56 -10.63
C PRO A 166 -4.06 11.72 -11.17
N GLU A 167 -3.34 12.37 -10.27
CA GLU A 167 -2.31 13.36 -10.62
C GLU A 167 -0.93 12.85 -10.20
N LEU A 168 0.13 13.21 -10.94
CA LEU A 168 1.49 12.91 -10.51
C LEU A 168 1.81 13.68 -9.23
N PHE A 169 2.19 12.96 -8.18
CA PHE A 169 2.57 13.56 -6.92
C PHE A 169 4.00 14.14 -7.02
N PRO A 170 4.21 15.40 -6.68
CA PRO A 170 5.53 16.04 -6.74
C PRO A 170 6.43 15.49 -5.61
N VAL A 171 7.42 14.71 -5.95
CA VAL A 171 8.43 14.13 -5.03
C VAL A 171 9.83 14.57 -5.35
#